data_bffd4900f1c976c75710fcf6843b24d2
#
_entry.id   bffd4900f1c976c75710fcf6843b24d2
#
_cell.length_a   1.000
_cell.length_b   1.000
_cell.length_c   1.000
_cell.angle_alpha   90.00
_cell.angle_beta   90.00
_cell.angle_gamma   90.00
#
_symmetry.space_group_name_H-M   'P 1'
#
loop_
_entity.id
_entity.type
_entity.pdbx_description
1 polymer ?
#
loop_
_entity_poly.entity_id
_entity_poly.type
_entity_poly.pdbx_seq_one_letter_code
_entity_poly.pdbx_strand_id
1 'polypeptide(L)'
;MTIVEINHLQVTFAEKTAVSAAGFSVNAGETFSLIGESGCGKSTILRVIAGLQRDWHGQVSLFGHTIKPGMRFQGDLRRNVQMVFQDPYASLHPNHTLWRTLAEPLKIRGEREIEKRVQTALEQVGLPFDTARRYPHQLSGGQRQRVVIARALLLRPQLLLLDEPTSALDMSVQAEILNLLNQLKLEHQMTYLLVSHDADVIAHMSDRAALMSEGKIQRFFDRDAMEKGEHRMD
;
A
#
# COMPACT_ATOMS: atom_id res chain seq x y z
N MET A 1 -4.52 11.55 15.37
CA MET A 1 -5.44 12.07 14.33
C MET A 1 -5.77 10.93 13.37
N THR A 2 -7.05 10.63 13.20
CA THR A 2 -7.51 9.58 12.26
C THR A 2 -7.39 10.08 10.82
N ILE A 3 -6.78 9.29 9.94
CA ILE A 3 -6.64 9.65 8.52
C ILE A 3 -7.42 8.74 7.57
N VAL A 4 -7.78 7.53 8.01
CA VAL A 4 -8.72 6.64 7.32
C VAL A 4 -9.82 6.27 8.29
N GLU A 5 -11.07 6.45 7.90
CA GLU A 5 -12.23 5.99 8.64
C GLU A 5 -13.20 5.29 7.70
N ILE A 6 -13.55 4.08 8.03
CA ILE A 6 -14.46 3.24 7.28
C ILE A 6 -15.56 2.75 8.20
N ASN A 7 -16.82 2.96 7.79
CA ASN A 7 -17.99 2.50 8.52
C ASN A 7 -18.94 1.78 7.55
N HIS A 8 -19.30 0.54 7.90
CA HIS A 8 -20.24 -0.30 7.16
C HIS A 8 -19.92 -0.42 5.67
N LEU A 9 -18.64 -0.51 5.30
CA LEU A 9 -18.23 -0.65 3.90
C LEU A 9 -18.72 -1.97 3.34
N GLN A 10 -19.44 -1.90 2.22
CA GLN A 10 -19.88 -3.05 1.44
C GLN A 10 -19.44 -2.91 -0.02
N VAL A 11 -18.90 -4.00 -0.57
CA VAL A 11 -18.52 -4.09 -1.98
C VAL A 11 -19.03 -5.40 -2.55
N THR A 12 -19.78 -5.31 -3.64
CA THR A 12 -20.36 -6.47 -4.33
C THR A 12 -19.92 -6.46 -5.79
N PHE A 13 -19.46 -7.60 -6.29
CA PHE A 13 -19.13 -7.83 -7.70
C PHE A 13 -20.13 -8.81 -8.28
N ALA A 14 -20.93 -8.38 -9.23
CA ALA A 14 -22.05 -9.16 -9.76
C ALA A 14 -22.93 -9.71 -8.62
N GLU A 15 -22.87 -11.02 -8.37
CA GLU A 15 -23.66 -11.67 -7.31
C GLU A 15 -22.83 -11.98 -6.04
N LYS A 16 -21.50 -11.74 -6.05
CA LYS A 16 -20.62 -12.06 -4.92
C LYS A 16 -20.29 -10.82 -4.10
N THR A 17 -20.67 -10.81 -2.83
CA THR A 17 -20.23 -9.79 -1.87
C THR A 17 -18.80 -10.08 -1.43
N ALA A 18 -17.89 -9.19 -1.78
CA ALA A 18 -16.47 -9.29 -1.43
C ALA A 18 -16.16 -8.65 -0.06
N VAL A 19 -16.88 -7.59 0.30
CA VAL A 19 -16.78 -6.92 1.60
C VAL A 19 -18.18 -6.70 2.13
N SER A 20 -18.44 -7.09 3.38
CA SER A 20 -19.74 -7.00 4.03
C SER A 20 -19.63 -6.25 5.35
N ALA A 21 -20.10 -5.00 5.39
CA ALA A 21 -20.16 -4.15 6.58
C ALA A 21 -18.82 -3.99 7.33
N ALA A 22 -17.69 -3.91 6.62
CA ALA A 22 -16.39 -3.69 7.24
C ALA A 22 -16.30 -2.29 7.86
N GLY A 23 -15.70 -2.20 9.05
CA GLY A 23 -15.50 -0.93 9.76
C GLY A 23 -14.21 -0.93 10.55
N PHE A 24 -13.36 0.11 10.36
CA PHE A 24 -12.13 0.34 11.11
C PHE A 24 -11.62 1.78 10.90
N SER A 25 -10.65 2.16 11.71
CA SER A 25 -9.97 3.45 11.56
C SER A 25 -8.46 3.29 11.60
N VAL A 26 -7.75 4.16 10.87
CA VAL A 26 -6.28 4.21 10.82
C VAL A 26 -5.82 5.61 11.27
N ASN A 27 -4.89 5.66 12.23
CA ASN A 27 -4.35 6.90 12.75
C ASN A 27 -3.10 7.33 11.98
N ALA A 28 -2.82 8.64 12.00
CA ALA A 28 -1.60 9.18 11.40
C ALA A 28 -0.36 8.55 12.03
N GLY A 29 0.59 8.12 11.20
CA GLY A 29 1.86 7.56 11.62
C GLY A 29 1.82 6.08 12.04
N GLU A 30 0.64 5.43 12.13
CA GLU A 30 0.59 4.01 12.43
C GLU A 30 0.73 3.11 11.18
N THR A 31 1.10 1.87 11.39
CA THR A 31 0.88 0.78 10.46
C THR A 31 -0.30 -0.03 10.95
N PHE A 32 -1.41 0.04 10.20
CA PHE A 32 -2.59 -0.78 10.43
C PHE A 32 -2.62 -1.90 9.40
N SER A 33 -2.86 -3.14 9.85
CA SER A 33 -2.84 -4.29 8.94
C SER A 33 -4.17 -5.02 8.87
N LEU A 34 -4.51 -5.51 7.67
CA LEU A 34 -5.61 -6.44 7.45
C LEU A 34 -5.03 -7.84 7.24
N ILE A 35 -5.41 -8.78 8.10
CA ILE A 35 -5.01 -10.18 8.08
C ILE A 35 -6.19 -11.01 7.61
N GLY A 36 -5.94 -12.12 6.95
CA GLY A 36 -6.97 -13.09 6.58
C GLY A 36 -6.60 -13.89 5.35
N GLU A 37 -7.39 -14.92 5.07
CA GLU A 37 -7.18 -15.80 3.93
C GLU A 37 -7.25 -15.05 2.58
N SER A 38 -6.67 -15.66 1.55
CA SER A 38 -6.76 -15.12 0.19
C SER A 38 -8.23 -15.06 -0.26
N GLY A 39 -8.61 -13.94 -0.87
CA GLY A 39 -9.96 -13.73 -1.37
C GLY A 39 -11.00 -13.27 -0.34
N CYS A 40 -10.65 -13.05 0.94
CA CYS A 40 -11.60 -12.56 1.96
C CYS A 40 -11.97 -11.07 1.85
N GLY A 41 -11.41 -10.33 0.86
CA GLY A 41 -11.80 -8.93 0.58
C GLY A 41 -10.78 -7.85 0.94
N LYS A 42 -9.61 -8.19 1.51
CA LYS A 42 -8.57 -7.23 1.96
C LYS A 42 -8.11 -6.28 0.85
N SER A 43 -7.67 -6.82 -0.29
CA SER A 43 -7.24 -6.00 -1.45
C SER A 43 -8.37 -5.16 -2.03
N THR A 44 -9.63 -5.62 -1.89
CA THR A 44 -10.80 -4.84 -2.30
C THR A 44 -10.95 -3.59 -1.44
N ILE A 45 -10.75 -3.69 -0.13
CA ILE A 45 -10.75 -2.53 0.79
C ILE A 45 -9.64 -1.55 0.39
N LEU A 46 -8.41 -2.03 0.15
CA LEU A 46 -7.33 -1.17 -0.31
C LEU A 46 -7.68 -0.44 -1.60
N ARG A 47 -8.29 -1.13 -2.56
CA ARG A 47 -8.71 -0.52 -3.84
C ARG A 47 -9.81 0.54 -3.68
N VAL A 48 -10.71 0.38 -2.71
CA VAL A 48 -11.69 1.43 -2.35
C VAL A 48 -10.96 2.66 -1.82
N ILE A 49 -10.03 2.49 -0.87
CA ILE A 49 -9.25 3.58 -0.26
C ILE A 49 -8.34 4.25 -1.30
N ALA A 50 -7.83 3.51 -2.28
CA ALA A 50 -7.04 4.04 -3.40
C ALA A 50 -7.88 4.77 -4.47
N GLY A 51 -9.22 4.72 -4.37
CA GLY A 51 -10.13 5.28 -5.40
C GLY A 51 -10.17 4.48 -6.70
N LEU A 52 -9.66 3.24 -6.69
CA LEU A 52 -9.66 2.32 -7.83
C LEU A 52 -10.95 1.53 -7.94
N GLN A 53 -11.51 1.06 -6.81
CA GLN A 53 -12.84 0.49 -6.70
C GLN A 53 -13.81 1.60 -6.32
N ARG A 54 -14.77 1.91 -7.20
CA ARG A 54 -15.66 3.07 -7.02
C ARG A 54 -17.10 2.70 -6.74
N ASP A 55 -17.49 1.46 -7.03
CA ASP A 55 -18.83 0.93 -6.75
C ASP A 55 -18.77 0.22 -5.40
N TRP A 56 -19.33 0.90 -4.39
CA TRP A 56 -19.38 0.45 -3.01
C TRP A 56 -20.46 1.21 -2.24
N HIS A 57 -20.87 0.69 -1.08
CA HIS A 57 -21.80 1.31 -0.14
C HIS A 57 -21.17 1.47 1.23
N GLY A 58 -21.68 2.36 2.04
CA GLY A 58 -21.16 2.65 3.38
C GLY A 58 -20.59 4.06 3.47
N GLN A 59 -19.68 4.27 4.43
CA GLN A 59 -19.04 5.55 4.66
C GLN A 59 -17.52 5.37 4.65
N VAL A 60 -16.83 6.21 3.88
CA VAL A 60 -15.37 6.28 3.80
C VAL A 60 -14.95 7.72 3.94
N SER A 61 -14.02 7.98 4.85
CA SER A 61 -13.40 9.28 5.04
C SER A 61 -11.88 9.15 4.97
N LEU A 62 -11.23 10.05 4.24
CA LEU A 62 -9.77 10.12 4.12
C LEU A 62 -9.32 11.52 4.47
N PHE A 63 -8.38 11.65 5.43
CA PHE A 63 -7.85 12.94 5.89
C PHE A 63 -8.97 13.92 6.34
N GLY A 64 -10.05 13.38 6.94
CA GLY A 64 -11.22 14.16 7.36
C GLY A 64 -12.20 14.53 6.23
N HIS A 65 -11.94 14.11 4.99
CA HIS A 65 -12.83 14.35 3.86
C HIS A 65 -13.68 13.12 3.53
N THR A 66 -14.98 13.30 3.42
CA THR A 66 -15.90 12.22 3.00
C THR A 66 -15.67 11.87 1.53
N ILE A 67 -15.43 10.60 1.26
CA ILE A 67 -15.32 10.04 -0.09
C ILE A 67 -16.68 9.49 -0.50
N LYS A 68 -17.11 9.82 -1.72
CA LYS A 68 -18.38 9.34 -2.27
C LYS A 68 -18.15 8.21 -3.26
N PRO A 69 -19.04 7.21 -3.34
CA PRO A 69 -19.02 6.23 -4.42
C PRO A 69 -18.98 6.91 -5.79
N GLY A 70 -18.27 6.33 -6.75
CA GLY A 70 -18.06 6.93 -8.08
C GLY A 70 -17.02 8.05 -8.17
N MET A 71 -16.58 8.60 -7.04
CA MET A 71 -15.62 9.71 -7.01
C MET A 71 -14.28 9.34 -7.63
N ARG A 72 -13.74 10.22 -8.47
CA ARG A 72 -12.36 10.12 -8.98
C ARG A 72 -11.43 10.94 -8.10
N PHE A 73 -10.35 10.33 -7.64
CA PHE A 73 -9.33 11.05 -6.89
C PHE A 73 -8.56 12.01 -7.78
N GLN A 74 -8.43 13.25 -7.33
CA GLN A 74 -7.74 14.33 -8.02
C GLN A 74 -6.92 15.15 -7.02
N GLY A 75 -6.02 15.98 -7.52
CA GLY A 75 -5.26 16.94 -6.70
C GLY A 75 -4.50 16.27 -5.56
N ASP A 76 -4.67 16.82 -4.37
CA ASP A 76 -3.95 16.36 -3.17
C ASP A 76 -4.38 14.99 -2.69
N LEU A 77 -5.65 14.61 -2.84
CA LEU A 77 -6.10 13.28 -2.46
C LEU A 77 -5.38 12.19 -3.26
N ARG A 78 -5.25 12.38 -4.59
CA ARG A 78 -4.50 11.46 -5.45
C ARG A 78 -3.00 11.42 -5.13
N ARG A 79 -2.43 12.53 -4.68
CA ARG A 79 -1.03 12.60 -4.25
C ARG A 79 -0.81 11.89 -2.92
N ASN A 80 -1.68 12.16 -1.95
CA ASN A 80 -1.52 11.72 -0.57
C ASN A 80 -1.79 10.24 -0.36
N VAL A 81 -2.52 9.58 -1.28
CA VAL A 81 -2.79 8.14 -1.24
C VAL A 81 -2.07 7.47 -2.40
N GLN A 82 -1.08 6.64 -2.10
CA GLN A 82 -0.36 5.84 -3.08
C GLN A 82 -0.48 4.35 -2.72
N MET A 83 -0.31 3.49 -3.73
CA MET A 83 -0.45 2.05 -3.55
C MET A 83 0.72 1.30 -4.17
N VAL A 84 1.25 0.34 -3.43
CA VAL A 84 2.19 -0.68 -3.87
C VAL A 84 1.41 -1.98 -4.02
N PHE A 85 1.34 -2.50 -5.24
CA PHE A 85 0.60 -3.70 -5.57
C PHE A 85 1.45 -4.95 -5.35
N GLN A 86 0.79 -6.09 -5.19
CA GLN A 86 1.38 -7.40 -4.96
C GLN A 86 2.39 -7.81 -6.04
N ASP A 87 2.09 -7.55 -7.31
CA ASP A 87 2.94 -7.93 -8.44
C ASP A 87 3.72 -6.72 -8.98
N PRO A 88 5.05 -6.65 -8.70
CA PRO A 88 5.89 -5.57 -9.24
C PRO A 88 6.06 -5.66 -10.76
N TYR A 89 5.92 -6.85 -11.38
CA TYR A 89 5.96 -7.01 -12.83
C TYR A 89 4.76 -6.34 -13.51
N ALA A 90 3.56 -6.61 -13.02
CA ALA A 90 2.34 -5.96 -13.53
C ALA A 90 2.32 -4.45 -13.28
N SER A 91 3.09 -3.99 -12.28
CA SER A 91 3.17 -2.58 -11.91
C SER A 91 4.10 -1.75 -12.79
N LEU A 92 5.01 -2.38 -13.55
CA LEU A 92 6.01 -1.74 -14.40
C LEU A 92 5.76 -2.09 -15.86
N HIS A 93 5.64 -1.07 -16.72
CA HIS A 93 5.43 -1.32 -18.15
C HIS A 93 6.70 -1.93 -18.76
N PRO A 94 6.64 -3.14 -19.39
CA PRO A 94 7.83 -3.90 -19.79
C PRO A 94 8.72 -3.18 -20.81
N ASN A 95 8.14 -2.36 -21.67
CA ASN A 95 8.83 -1.63 -22.75
C ASN A 95 9.19 -0.19 -22.38
N HIS A 96 8.98 0.23 -21.12
CA HIS A 96 9.43 1.53 -20.66
C HIS A 96 10.72 1.39 -19.85
N THR A 97 11.66 2.31 -20.04
CA THR A 97 12.77 2.47 -19.10
C THR A 97 12.23 2.87 -17.73
N LEU A 98 12.97 2.55 -16.70
CA LEU A 98 12.58 2.94 -15.34
C LEU A 98 12.55 4.46 -15.18
N TRP A 99 13.42 5.18 -15.89
CA TRP A 99 13.34 6.64 -15.97
C TRP A 99 11.95 7.12 -16.42
N ARG A 100 11.45 6.56 -17.52
CA ARG A 100 10.13 6.93 -18.05
C ARG A 100 9.04 6.67 -17.04
N THR A 101 9.07 5.50 -16.40
CA THR A 101 8.10 5.08 -15.38
C THR A 101 8.13 5.97 -14.13
N LEU A 102 9.33 6.33 -13.66
CA LEU A 102 9.51 7.17 -12.46
C LEU A 102 9.22 8.66 -12.75
N ALA A 103 9.61 9.15 -13.91
CA ALA A 103 9.40 10.55 -14.27
C ALA A 103 7.92 10.88 -14.61
N GLU A 104 7.14 9.90 -15.08
CA GLU A 104 5.77 10.11 -15.56
C GLU A 104 4.84 10.76 -14.53
N PRO A 105 4.72 10.29 -13.27
CA PRO A 105 3.84 10.92 -12.28
C PRO A 105 4.24 12.36 -11.96
N LEU A 106 5.54 12.68 -12.01
CA LEU A 106 6.05 14.03 -11.79
C LEU A 106 5.73 14.95 -12.98
N LYS A 107 5.89 14.45 -14.22
CA LYS A 107 5.55 15.17 -15.46
C LYS A 107 4.06 15.50 -15.53
N ILE A 108 3.19 14.54 -15.23
CA ILE A 108 1.73 14.74 -15.23
C ILE A 108 1.33 15.86 -14.27
N ARG A 109 2.05 16.01 -13.17
CA ARG A 109 1.79 17.08 -12.18
C ARG A 109 2.49 18.40 -12.50
N GLY A 110 3.31 18.48 -13.56
CA GLY A 110 4.09 19.67 -13.87
C GLY A 110 5.18 19.98 -12.83
N GLU A 111 5.68 18.96 -12.12
CA GLU A 111 6.70 19.12 -11.09
C GLU A 111 8.03 19.55 -11.71
N ARG A 112 8.82 20.32 -10.94
CA ARG A 112 10.16 20.74 -11.31
C ARG A 112 11.23 19.77 -10.78
N GLU A 113 12.47 19.90 -11.28
CA GLU A 113 13.62 19.10 -10.84
C GLU A 113 13.39 17.58 -10.87
N ILE A 114 12.73 17.11 -11.92
CA ILE A 114 12.32 15.69 -12.06
C ILE A 114 13.51 14.76 -11.89
N GLU A 115 14.65 15.07 -12.53
CA GLU A 115 15.86 14.25 -12.47
C GLU A 115 16.37 14.08 -11.04
N LYS A 116 16.50 15.17 -10.30
CA LYS A 116 16.94 15.16 -8.90
C LYS A 116 15.96 14.37 -8.02
N ARG A 117 14.67 14.51 -8.24
CA ARG A 117 13.64 13.79 -7.47
C ARG A 117 13.68 12.30 -7.75
N VAL A 118 13.86 11.88 -9.00
CA VAL A 118 14.02 10.47 -9.39
C VAL A 118 15.30 9.89 -8.79
N GLN A 119 16.42 10.65 -8.87
CA GLN A 119 17.67 10.24 -8.24
C GLN A 119 17.50 10.02 -6.74
N THR A 120 16.96 11.01 -6.03
CA THR A 120 16.71 10.90 -4.58
C THR A 120 15.81 9.70 -4.24
N ALA A 121 14.74 9.47 -5.00
CA ALA A 121 13.84 8.34 -4.76
C ALA A 121 14.52 6.97 -4.96
N LEU A 122 15.39 6.84 -5.96
CA LEU A 122 16.18 5.62 -6.17
C LEU A 122 17.20 5.42 -5.05
N GLU A 123 17.92 6.47 -4.64
CA GLU A 123 18.88 6.42 -3.53
C GLU A 123 18.20 6.00 -2.21
N GLN A 124 17.00 6.52 -1.93
CA GLN A 124 16.21 6.17 -0.74
C GLN A 124 15.84 4.69 -0.66
N VAL A 125 15.69 4.03 -1.81
CA VAL A 125 15.42 2.59 -1.86
C VAL A 125 16.70 1.75 -2.08
N GLY A 126 17.89 2.36 -1.98
CA GLY A 126 19.17 1.68 -2.10
C GLY A 126 19.54 1.28 -3.53
N LEU A 127 19.05 2.00 -4.54
CA LEU A 127 19.38 1.77 -5.94
C LEU A 127 20.19 2.95 -6.52
N PRO A 128 21.27 2.68 -7.29
CA PRO A 128 22.02 3.73 -7.94
C PRO A 128 21.21 4.38 -9.06
N PHE A 129 21.45 5.67 -9.34
CA PHE A 129 20.70 6.43 -10.36
C PHE A 129 20.76 5.80 -11.77
N ASP A 130 21.88 5.15 -12.13
CA ASP A 130 21.99 4.44 -13.41
C ASP A 130 20.95 3.34 -13.60
N THR A 131 20.32 2.85 -12.53
CA THR A 131 19.18 1.94 -12.59
C THR A 131 18.04 2.54 -13.41
N ALA A 132 17.87 3.85 -13.41
CA ALA A 132 16.81 4.53 -14.19
C ALA A 132 16.89 4.25 -15.70
N ARG A 133 18.07 3.94 -16.25
CA ARG A 133 18.28 3.63 -17.68
C ARG A 133 17.87 2.22 -18.07
N ARG A 134 17.67 1.32 -17.09
CA ARG A 134 17.32 -0.08 -17.31
C ARG A 134 15.83 -0.26 -17.60
N TYR A 135 15.51 -1.43 -18.14
CA TYR A 135 14.14 -1.93 -18.28
C TYR A 135 13.79 -2.88 -17.14
N PRO A 136 12.50 -3.09 -16.83
CA PRO A 136 12.08 -3.98 -15.74
C PRO A 136 12.66 -5.39 -15.80
N HIS A 137 12.78 -5.97 -17.01
CA HIS A 137 13.32 -7.33 -17.20
C HIS A 137 14.82 -7.45 -16.86
N GLN A 138 15.54 -6.34 -16.76
CA GLN A 138 16.96 -6.30 -16.38
C GLN A 138 17.19 -6.24 -14.86
N LEU A 139 16.12 -6.28 -14.05
CA LEU A 139 16.18 -6.21 -12.61
C LEU A 139 15.79 -7.53 -11.95
N SER A 140 16.36 -7.80 -10.75
CA SER A 140 15.85 -8.85 -9.86
C SER A 140 14.46 -8.50 -9.32
N GLY A 141 13.75 -9.48 -8.72
CA GLY A 141 12.46 -9.27 -8.07
C GLY A 141 12.51 -8.17 -7.00
N GLY A 142 13.50 -8.25 -6.09
CA GLY A 142 13.71 -7.26 -5.04
C GLY A 142 14.05 -5.88 -5.58
N GLN A 143 14.86 -5.78 -6.64
CA GLN A 143 15.14 -4.50 -7.29
C GLN A 143 13.88 -3.88 -7.93
N ARG A 144 13.04 -4.70 -8.58
CA ARG A 144 11.75 -4.21 -9.11
C ARG A 144 10.83 -3.70 -8.00
N GLN A 145 10.76 -4.43 -6.89
CA GLN A 145 9.96 -4.00 -5.73
C GLN A 145 10.45 -2.66 -5.18
N ARG A 146 11.77 -2.47 -5.06
CA ARG A 146 12.38 -1.19 -4.67
C ARG A 146 12.01 -0.06 -5.63
N VAL A 147 11.99 -0.31 -6.95
CA VAL A 147 11.56 0.69 -7.96
C VAL A 147 10.07 1.04 -7.81
N VAL A 148 9.20 0.06 -7.56
CA VAL A 148 7.76 0.31 -7.34
C VAL A 148 7.54 1.15 -6.08
N ILE A 149 8.28 0.86 -5.00
CA ILE A 149 8.27 1.67 -3.78
C ILE A 149 8.78 3.10 -4.08
N ALA A 150 9.93 3.25 -4.76
CA ALA A 150 10.45 4.56 -5.15
C ALA A 150 9.43 5.38 -5.94
N ARG A 151 8.71 4.76 -6.89
CA ARG A 151 7.65 5.41 -7.65
C ARG A 151 6.54 5.95 -6.76
N ALA A 152 6.12 5.19 -5.76
CA ALA A 152 5.10 5.63 -4.81
C ALA A 152 5.58 6.83 -3.97
N LEU A 153 6.87 6.84 -3.56
CA LEU A 153 7.47 7.91 -2.77
C LEU A 153 7.62 9.24 -3.51
N LEU A 154 7.74 9.21 -4.85
CA LEU A 154 7.93 10.42 -5.67
C LEU A 154 6.86 11.49 -5.41
N LEU A 155 5.65 11.10 -5.08
CA LEU A 155 4.55 12.00 -4.77
C LEU A 155 4.48 12.42 -3.31
N ARG A 156 5.38 11.91 -2.45
CA ARG A 156 5.42 12.18 -0.99
C ARG A 156 4.06 11.93 -0.34
N PRO A 157 3.54 10.69 -0.40
CA PRO A 157 2.23 10.36 0.14
C PRO A 157 2.20 10.45 1.67
N GLN A 158 1.05 10.75 2.23
CA GLN A 158 0.81 10.62 3.67
C GLN A 158 0.31 9.21 4.03
N LEU A 159 -0.38 8.54 3.10
CA LEU A 159 -0.88 7.18 3.25
C LEU A 159 -0.32 6.31 2.13
N LEU A 160 0.38 5.24 2.51
CA LEU A 160 0.84 4.21 1.60
C LEU A 160 0.07 2.91 1.84
N LEU A 161 -0.60 2.45 0.80
CA LEU A 161 -1.34 1.19 0.79
C LEU A 161 -0.39 0.09 0.27
N LEU A 162 -0.21 -0.96 1.06
CA LEU A 162 0.71 -2.06 0.79
C LEU A 162 -0.09 -3.35 0.62
N ASP A 163 -0.28 -3.79 -0.63
CA ASP A 163 -1.01 -5.01 -0.95
C ASP A 163 -0.02 -6.16 -1.14
N GLU A 164 0.20 -6.95 -0.10
CA GLU A 164 1.14 -8.08 -0.06
C GLU A 164 2.54 -7.73 -0.64
N PRO A 165 3.22 -6.69 -0.13
CA PRO A 165 4.37 -6.08 -0.81
C PRO A 165 5.60 -6.99 -0.94
N THR A 166 5.61 -8.17 -0.31
CA THR A 166 6.76 -9.07 -0.27
C THR A 166 6.43 -10.51 -0.64
N SER A 167 5.17 -10.84 -0.95
CA SER A 167 4.71 -12.22 -1.17
C SER A 167 5.38 -12.93 -2.36
N ALA A 168 5.90 -12.18 -3.34
CA ALA A 168 6.58 -12.72 -4.52
C ALA A 168 8.11 -12.79 -4.37
N LEU A 169 8.65 -12.54 -3.17
CA LEU A 169 10.08 -12.46 -2.89
C LEU A 169 10.55 -13.62 -2.02
N ASP A 170 11.82 -13.99 -2.13
CA ASP A 170 12.45 -14.92 -1.19
C ASP A 170 12.60 -14.29 0.21
N MET A 171 12.74 -15.13 1.24
CA MET A 171 12.71 -14.70 2.65
C MET A 171 13.79 -13.64 2.98
N SER A 172 14.98 -13.71 2.38
CA SER A 172 16.05 -12.77 2.67
C SER A 172 15.74 -11.40 2.09
N VAL A 173 15.29 -11.35 0.86
CA VAL A 173 14.87 -10.11 0.18
C VAL A 173 13.60 -9.54 0.82
N GLN A 174 12.68 -10.39 1.26
CA GLN A 174 11.48 -9.98 2.01
C GLN A 174 11.88 -9.17 3.25
N ALA A 175 12.78 -9.68 4.09
CA ALA A 175 13.24 -8.99 5.29
C ALA A 175 13.88 -7.61 4.97
N GLU A 176 14.68 -7.53 3.90
CA GLU A 176 15.28 -6.28 3.45
C GLU A 176 14.21 -5.25 3.04
N ILE A 177 13.18 -5.66 2.29
CA ILE A 177 12.10 -4.77 1.85
C ILE A 177 11.26 -4.30 3.03
N LEU A 178 10.95 -5.17 4.01
CA LEU A 178 10.19 -4.79 5.20
C LEU A 178 10.97 -3.78 6.05
N ASN A 179 12.28 -3.99 6.25
CA ASN A 179 13.14 -3.05 6.96
C ASN A 179 13.23 -1.70 6.23
N LEU A 180 13.35 -1.73 4.90
CA LEU A 180 13.32 -0.52 4.08
C LEU A 180 12.00 0.26 4.26
N LEU A 181 10.86 -0.43 4.21
CA LEU A 181 9.55 0.20 4.41
C LEU A 181 9.41 0.82 5.80
N ASN A 182 9.90 0.14 6.86
CA ASN A 182 9.90 0.69 8.22
C ASN A 182 10.77 1.95 8.32
N GLN A 183 11.97 1.94 7.73
CA GLN A 183 12.85 3.11 7.68
C GLN A 183 12.17 4.29 6.96
N LEU A 184 11.63 4.05 5.76
CA LEU A 184 10.94 5.08 4.97
C LEU A 184 9.72 5.65 5.67
N LYS A 185 8.97 4.80 6.41
CA LYS A 185 7.82 5.24 7.24
C LYS A 185 8.26 6.30 8.25
N LEU A 186 9.37 6.04 8.97
CA LEU A 186 9.89 6.95 9.99
C LEU A 186 10.45 8.24 9.36
N GLU A 187 11.24 8.13 8.30
CA GLU A 187 11.85 9.27 7.62
C GLU A 187 10.83 10.24 7.03
N HIS A 188 9.76 9.71 6.45
CA HIS A 188 8.71 10.49 5.79
C HIS A 188 7.45 10.69 6.62
N GLN A 189 7.41 10.18 7.86
CA GLN A 189 6.25 10.24 8.77
C GLN A 189 4.96 9.73 8.09
N MET A 190 5.08 8.64 7.33
CA MET A 190 3.96 8.06 6.60
C MET A 190 3.08 7.18 7.48
N THR A 191 1.85 7.01 7.05
CA THR A 191 0.93 6.01 7.57
C THR A 191 0.83 4.85 6.59
N TYR A 192 0.81 3.63 7.10
CA TYR A 192 0.66 2.44 6.28
C TYR A 192 -0.65 1.72 6.55
N LEU A 193 -1.30 1.29 5.48
CA LEU A 193 -2.33 0.26 5.53
C LEU A 193 -1.80 -0.95 4.77
N LEU A 194 -1.48 -2.01 5.50
CA LEU A 194 -0.83 -3.22 5.01
C LEU A 194 -1.84 -4.36 4.89
N VAL A 195 -1.78 -5.08 3.80
CA VAL A 195 -2.43 -6.39 3.63
C VAL A 195 -1.35 -7.45 3.56
N SER A 196 -1.47 -8.47 4.39
CA SER A 196 -0.64 -9.68 4.33
C SER A 196 -1.43 -10.89 4.85
N HIS A 197 -1.06 -12.07 4.38
CA HIS A 197 -1.48 -13.35 4.96
C HIS A 197 -0.37 -13.98 5.82
N ASP A 198 0.82 -13.37 5.86
CA ASP A 198 1.97 -13.80 6.63
C ASP A 198 1.95 -13.14 8.01
N ALA A 199 1.80 -13.97 9.06
CA ALA A 199 1.74 -13.51 10.44
C ALA A 199 3.05 -12.85 10.91
N ASP A 200 4.20 -13.30 10.42
CA ASP A 200 5.50 -12.73 10.81
C ASP A 200 5.69 -11.35 10.20
N VAL A 201 5.23 -11.12 8.97
CA VAL A 201 5.18 -9.80 8.34
C VAL A 201 4.31 -8.84 9.16
N ILE A 202 3.13 -9.31 9.58
CA ILE A 202 2.20 -8.51 10.40
C ILE A 202 2.84 -8.15 11.74
N ALA A 203 3.40 -9.12 12.46
CA ALA A 203 4.06 -8.87 13.75
C ALA A 203 5.23 -7.88 13.63
N HIS A 204 6.00 -7.96 12.54
CA HIS A 204 7.14 -7.08 12.31
C HIS A 204 6.76 -5.64 11.95
N MET A 205 5.68 -5.45 11.20
CA MET A 205 5.32 -4.16 10.59
C MET A 205 4.27 -3.37 11.37
N SER A 206 3.39 -4.06 12.11
CA SER A 206 2.10 -3.47 12.50
C SER A 206 2.07 -2.92 13.91
N ASP A 207 1.40 -1.79 14.07
CA ASP A 207 1.03 -1.23 15.37
C ASP A 207 -0.32 -1.79 15.83
N ARG A 208 -1.25 -1.99 14.88
CA ARG A 208 -2.57 -2.61 15.09
C ARG A 208 -2.93 -3.44 13.86
N ALA A 209 -3.78 -4.45 14.07
CA ALA A 209 -4.26 -5.29 12.98
C ALA A 209 -5.75 -5.65 13.17
N ALA A 210 -6.38 -6.07 12.07
CA ALA A 210 -7.72 -6.63 12.08
C ALA A 210 -7.76 -7.93 11.27
N LEU A 211 -8.34 -8.97 11.86
CA LEU A 211 -8.62 -10.24 11.18
C LEU A 211 -9.87 -10.09 10.32
N MET A 212 -9.76 -10.43 9.07
CA MET A 212 -10.85 -10.42 8.11
C MET A 212 -11.14 -11.82 7.60
N SER A 213 -12.40 -12.22 7.65
CA SER A 213 -12.89 -13.47 7.10
C SER A 213 -14.24 -13.24 6.44
N GLU A 214 -14.49 -13.90 5.30
CA GLU A 214 -15.74 -13.84 4.55
C GLU A 214 -16.28 -12.40 4.33
N GLY A 215 -15.39 -11.47 4.02
CA GLY A 215 -15.74 -10.07 3.77
C GLY A 215 -16.02 -9.24 5.02
N LYS A 216 -15.81 -9.75 6.23
CA LYS A 216 -16.10 -9.08 7.50
C LYS A 216 -14.87 -8.97 8.39
N ILE A 217 -14.80 -7.87 9.17
CA ILE A 217 -13.84 -7.78 10.27
C ILE A 217 -14.35 -8.63 11.43
N GLN A 218 -13.54 -9.58 11.88
CA GLN A 218 -13.88 -10.52 12.96
C GLN A 218 -13.31 -10.07 14.30
N ARG A 219 -12.05 -9.62 14.32
CA ARG A 219 -11.32 -9.27 15.54
C ARG A 219 -10.26 -8.22 15.27
N PHE A 220 -9.99 -7.38 16.26
CA PHE A 220 -8.87 -6.44 16.25
C PHE A 220 -7.77 -6.92 17.19
N PHE A 221 -6.52 -6.61 16.83
CA PHE A 221 -5.34 -6.89 17.63
C PHE A 221 -4.56 -5.59 17.83
N ASP A 222 -4.13 -5.35 19.04
CA ASP A 222 -3.11 -4.36 19.37
C ASP A 222 -1.72 -5.00 19.30
N ARG A 223 -0.70 -4.21 19.57
CA ARG A 223 0.69 -4.65 19.51
C ARG A 223 0.97 -5.79 20.51
N ASP A 224 0.43 -5.66 21.73
CA ASP A 224 0.63 -6.65 22.79
C ASP A 224 0.02 -8.02 22.41
N ALA A 225 -1.15 -8.04 21.81
CA ALA A 225 -1.80 -9.24 21.31
C ALA A 225 -1.00 -9.88 20.15
N MET A 226 -0.42 -9.05 19.26
CA MET A 226 0.42 -9.55 18.16
C MET A 226 1.76 -10.12 18.66
N GLU A 227 2.39 -9.51 19.66
CA GLU A 227 3.61 -10.02 20.28
C GLU A 227 3.38 -11.37 20.99
N LYS A 228 2.18 -11.60 21.52
CA LYS A 228 1.75 -12.90 22.07
C LYS A 228 1.37 -13.94 21.02
N GLY A 229 1.36 -13.56 19.74
CA GLY A 229 1.02 -14.46 18.63
C GLY A 229 -0.48 -14.70 18.43
N GLU A 230 -1.36 -13.93 19.10
CA GLU A 230 -2.82 -14.10 19.03
C GLU A 230 -3.41 -13.82 17.62
N HIS A 231 -2.65 -13.18 16.74
CA HIS A 231 -3.03 -12.89 15.36
C HIS A 231 -2.73 -14.04 14.38
N ARG A 232 -2.02 -15.08 14.82
CA ARG A 232 -1.74 -16.28 14.01
C ARG A 232 -3.05 -17.03 13.83
N MET A 233 -3.36 -17.37 12.60
CA MET A 233 -4.49 -18.24 12.27
C MET A 233 -4.00 -19.68 12.47
N ASP A 234 -4.68 -20.41 13.36
CA ASP A 234 -4.49 -21.86 13.57
C ASP A 234 -4.99 -22.64 12.34
#